data_9839a450dc242ca90e66ba348382bf34
#
_entry.id   9839a450dc242ca90e66ba348382bf34
#
_cell.length_a   1.000
_cell.length_b   1.000
_cell.length_c   1.000
_cell.angle_alpha   90.00
_cell.angle_beta   90.00
_cell.angle_gamma   90.00
#
_symmetry.space_group_name_H-M   'P 1'
#
loop_
_entity.id
_entity.type
_entity.pdbx_description
1 polymer ?
#
loop_
_entity_poly.entity_id
_entity_poly.type
_entity_poly.pdbx_seq_one_letter_code
_entity_poly.pdbx_strand_id
1 'polypeptide(L)'
;MPSNTSKDAPYYIVGLPEEPIEAAEAKMKFERLSEELCKVYPFVQEIRAVVKSKKASRDHARYEVSVEVYTPKETHAFSETGYNLAKVFDSLAPKMKRLLSSKQSRVTATHGETLRKMPE
;
A
#
# COMPACT_ATOMS: atom_id res chain seq x y z
N MET A 1 7.35 -19.01 11.29
CA MET A 1 7.57 -18.33 11.16
C MET A 1 8.22 -17.70 11.48
N PRO A 2 8.24 -17.48 11.13
CA PRO A 2 8.79 -16.88 11.26
C PRO A 2 9.00 -16.07 11.81
N SER A 3 9.18 -15.75 11.58
CA SER A 3 9.40 -15.18 11.92
C SER A 3 9.54 -14.30 12.46
N ASN A 4 9.77 -14.00 12.47
CA ASN A 4 10.01 -13.03 12.97
C ASN A 4 9.36 -12.22 13.09
N THR A 5 9.23 -12.39 12.63
CA THR A 5 8.45 -11.54 12.43
C THR A 5 7.69 -10.72 13.38
N SER A 6 7.89 -10.59 14.57
CA SER A 6 7.16 -9.78 15.49
C SER A 6 7.16 -8.30 15.14
N LYS A 7 8.12 -7.87 14.33
CA LYS A 7 8.20 -6.48 13.90
C LYS A 7 7.43 -6.21 12.63
N ASP A 8 7.08 -7.25 11.94
CA ASP A 8 6.41 -7.09 10.66
C ASP A 8 4.92 -7.09 10.84
N ALA A 9 4.29 -6.07 10.33
CA ALA A 9 2.85 -5.98 10.35
C ALA A 9 2.28 -7.00 9.36
N PRO A 10 1.14 -7.62 9.69
CA PRO A 10 0.50 -8.51 8.74
C PRO A 10 -0.03 -7.74 7.54
N TYR A 11 0.00 -8.40 6.39
CA TYR A 11 -0.57 -7.82 5.18
C TYR A 11 -1.36 -8.89 4.44
N TYR A 12 -2.46 -8.46 3.82
CA TYR A 12 -3.40 -9.36 3.18
C TYR A 12 -3.80 -8.79 1.84
N ILE A 13 -3.99 -9.68 0.87
CA ILE A 13 -4.54 -9.28 -0.41
C ILE A 13 -5.59 -10.30 -0.81
N VAL A 14 -6.76 -9.81 -1.22
CA VAL A 14 -7.86 -10.67 -1.64
C VAL A 14 -8.36 -10.21 -2.99
N GLY A 15 -9.01 -11.11 -3.70
CA GLY A 15 -9.62 -10.78 -4.99
C GLY A 15 -8.69 -10.84 -6.17
N LEU A 16 -7.54 -11.50 -6.02
CA LEU A 16 -6.63 -11.65 -7.14
C LEU A 16 -7.30 -12.35 -8.31
N PRO A 17 -6.95 -11.99 -9.55
CA PRO A 17 -7.56 -12.66 -10.71
C PRO A 17 -7.14 -14.11 -10.81
N GLU A 18 -7.90 -14.85 -11.58
CA GLU A 18 -7.62 -16.28 -11.77
C GLU A 18 -6.43 -16.53 -12.67
N GLU A 19 -6.08 -15.56 -13.48
CA GLU A 19 -4.93 -15.69 -14.38
C GLU A 19 -3.66 -15.79 -13.54
N PRO A 20 -2.94 -16.94 -13.61
CA PRO A 20 -1.85 -17.19 -12.63
C PRO A 20 -0.69 -16.22 -12.72
N ILE A 21 -0.31 -15.83 -13.93
CA ILE A 21 0.83 -14.94 -14.07
C ILE A 21 0.52 -13.57 -13.54
N GLU A 22 -0.65 -13.05 -13.89
CA GLU A 22 -1.06 -11.74 -13.45
C GLU A 22 -1.27 -11.70 -11.94
N ALA A 23 -1.87 -12.75 -11.40
CA ALA A 23 -2.07 -12.84 -9.96
C ALA A 23 -0.75 -12.90 -9.21
N ALA A 24 0.18 -13.69 -9.70
CA ALA A 24 1.49 -13.84 -9.07
C ALA A 24 2.27 -12.54 -9.10
N GLU A 25 2.22 -11.84 -10.22
CA GLU A 25 2.92 -10.58 -10.35
C GLU A 25 2.36 -9.52 -9.40
N ALA A 26 1.04 -9.43 -9.33
CA ALA A 26 0.39 -8.47 -8.45
C ALA A 26 0.68 -8.79 -6.98
N LYS A 27 0.62 -10.06 -6.63
CA LYS A 27 0.90 -10.49 -5.28
C LYS A 27 2.33 -10.13 -4.87
N MET A 28 3.28 -10.37 -5.77
CA MET A 28 4.68 -10.05 -5.50
C MET A 28 4.87 -8.56 -5.29
N LYS A 29 4.25 -7.74 -6.13
CA LYS A 29 4.38 -6.30 -5.97
C LYS A 29 3.76 -5.81 -4.68
N PHE A 30 2.62 -6.35 -4.30
CA PHE A 30 1.98 -5.99 -3.05
C PHE A 30 2.83 -6.41 -1.85
N GLU A 31 3.39 -7.62 -1.90
CA GLU A 31 4.22 -8.10 -0.80
C GLU A 31 5.46 -7.24 -0.62
N ARG A 32 6.12 -6.90 -1.73
CA ARG A 32 7.31 -6.05 -1.66
C ARG A 32 6.98 -4.66 -1.11
N LEU A 33 5.87 -4.11 -1.57
CA LEU A 33 5.46 -2.79 -1.10
C LEU A 33 5.13 -2.84 0.39
N SER A 34 4.41 -3.87 0.83
CA SER A 34 4.03 -4.00 2.23
C SER A 34 5.25 -4.17 3.12
N GLU A 35 6.19 -5.01 2.69
CA GLU A 35 7.41 -5.21 3.47
C GLU A 35 8.21 -3.92 3.59
N GLU A 36 8.30 -3.19 2.49
CA GLU A 36 9.03 -1.92 2.51
C GLU A 36 8.36 -0.92 3.44
N LEU A 37 7.05 -0.82 3.36
CA LEU A 37 6.31 0.13 4.20
C LEU A 37 6.43 -0.22 5.67
N CYS A 38 6.33 -1.49 6.01
CA CYS A 38 6.43 -1.92 7.40
C CYS A 38 7.83 -1.69 7.95
N LYS A 39 8.83 -1.84 7.10
CA LYS A 39 10.20 -1.65 7.51
C LYS A 39 10.54 -0.17 7.73
N VAL A 40 10.07 0.68 6.83
CA VAL A 40 10.38 2.11 6.89
C VAL A 40 9.47 2.84 7.87
N TYR A 41 8.24 2.38 8.02
CA TYR A 41 7.25 3.04 8.87
C TYR A 41 6.76 2.08 9.94
N PRO A 42 7.48 1.98 11.06
CA PRO A 42 7.15 0.97 12.08
C PRO A 42 5.81 1.19 12.77
N PHE A 43 5.18 2.33 12.59
CA PHE A 43 3.86 2.56 13.16
C PHE A 43 2.73 1.91 12.38
N VAL A 44 3.03 1.32 11.22
CA VAL A 44 2.02 0.60 10.44
C VAL A 44 1.68 -0.70 11.15
N GLN A 45 0.40 -0.93 11.39
CA GLN A 45 -0.06 -2.11 12.11
C GLN A 45 -0.57 -3.21 11.19
N GLU A 46 -1.13 -2.84 10.06
CA GLU A 46 -1.71 -3.81 9.15
C GLU A 46 -1.92 -3.16 7.78
N ILE A 47 -1.82 -3.95 6.72
CA ILE A 47 -2.09 -3.50 5.36
C ILE A 47 -3.03 -4.49 4.72
N ARG A 48 -4.12 -4.00 4.15
CA ARG A 48 -5.11 -4.83 3.47
C ARG A 48 -5.34 -4.31 2.07
N ALA A 49 -5.34 -5.20 1.10
CA ALA A 49 -5.63 -4.85 -0.28
C ALA A 49 -6.79 -5.68 -0.78
N VAL A 50 -7.71 -5.03 -1.48
CA VAL A 50 -8.84 -5.70 -2.11
C VAL A 50 -8.78 -5.38 -3.59
N VAL A 51 -8.77 -6.42 -4.41
CA VAL A 51 -8.74 -6.30 -5.86
C VAL A 51 -10.10 -6.67 -6.40
N LYS A 52 -10.66 -5.78 -7.21
CA LYS A 52 -11.91 -6.06 -7.91
C LYS A 52 -11.64 -6.03 -9.39
N SER A 53 -12.15 -7.04 -10.09
CA SER A 53 -11.99 -7.12 -11.53
C SER A 53 -13.33 -6.85 -12.18
N LYS A 54 -13.34 -5.94 -13.14
CA LYS A 54 -14.54 -5.65 -13.91
C LYS A 54 -14.23 -5.83 -15.37
N LYS A 55 -15.12 -6.51 -16.06
CA LYS A 55 -14.92 -6.73 -17.48
C LYS A 55 -15.25 -5.45 -18.22
N ALA A 56 -14.23 -4.81 -18.77
CA ALA A 56 -14.41 -3.55 -19.48
C ALA A 56 -14.73 -3.77 -20.95
N SER A 57 -14.19 -4.83 -21.52
CA SER A 57 -14.43 -5.18 -22.89
C SER A 57 -14.21 -6.68 -23.06
N ARG A 58 -14.33 -7.17 -24.30
CA ARG A 58 -14.25 -8.58 -24.54
C ARG A 58 -12.97 -9.20 -24.05
N ASP A 59 -11.85 -8.53 -24.27
CA ASP A 59 -10.53 -9.07 -23.98
C ASP A 59 -9.82 -8.38 -22.84
N HIS A 60 -10.45 -7.39 -22.22
CA HIS A 60 -9.79 -6.60 -21.19
C HIS A 60 -10.60 -6.54 -19.92
N ALA A 61 -9.91 -6.71 -18.82
CA ALA A 61 -10.49 -6.49 -17.52
C ALA A 61 -9.94 -5.19 -16.95
N ARG A 62 -10.79 -4.46 -16.29
CA ARG A 62 -10.36 -3.27 -15.56
C ARG A 62 -10.30 -3.64 -14.10
N TYR A 63 -9.19 -3.29 -13.45
CA TYR A 63 -8.98 -3.63 -12.06
C TYR A 63 -9.17 -2.39 -11.20
N GLU A 64 -9.80 -2.61 -10.07
CA GLU A 64 -9.94 -1.59 -9.05
C GLU A 64 -9.29 -2.13 -7.79
N VAL A 65 -8.28 -1.43 -7.31
CA VAL A 65 -7.53 -1.87 -6.13
C VAL A 65 -7.75 -0.85 -5.02
N SER A 66 -8.16 -1.36 -3.87
CA SER A 66 -8.29 -0.54 -2.67
C SER A 66 -7.32 -1.08 -1.64
N VAL A 67 -6.53 -0.20 -1.04
CA VAL A 67 -5.57 -0.60 -0.02
C VAL A 67 -5.84 0.23 1.23
N GLU A 68 -5.93 -0.45 2.36
CA GLU A 68 -6.08 0.21 3.64
C GLU A 68 -4.85 -0.04 4.48
N VAL A 69 -4.29 1.02 5.03
CA VAL A 69 -3.14 0.97 5.92
C VAL A 69 -3.60 1.39 7.30
N TYR A 70 -3.44 0.51 8.27
CA TYR A 70 -3.91 0.73 9.63
C TYR A 70 -2.76 1.18 10.51
N THR A 71 -2.98 2.29 11.20
CA THR A 71 -2.03 2.81 12.17
C THR A 71 -2.77 3.01 13.48
N PRO A 72 -2.05 3.26 14.59
CA PRO A 72 -2.72 3.36 15.89
C PRO A 72 -3.82 4.40 15.97
N LYS A 73 -3.72 5.48 15.22
CA LYS A 73 -4.69 6.55 15.34
C LYS A 73 -5.62 6.66 14.16
N GLU A 74 -5.24 6.11 13.02
CA GLU A 74 -5.99 6.34 11.80
C GLU A 74 -5.92 5.13 10.89
N THR A 75 -6.86 5.08 9.99
CA THR A 75 -6.82 4.15 8.86
C THR A 75 -6.75 4.98 7.60
N HIS A 76 -5.80 4.69 6.76
CA HIS A 76 -5.61 5.43 5.51
C HIS A 76 -6.02 4.54 4.35
N ALA A 77 -6.88 5.05 3.49
CA ALA A 77 -7.38 4.31 2.35
C ALA A 77 -6.85 4.91 1.06
N PHE A 78 -6.45 4.04 0.16
CA PHE A 78 -5.95 4.42 -1.15
C PHE A 78 -6.67 3.58 -2.19
N SER A 79 -6.89 4.13 -3.36
CA SER A 79 -7.49 3.36 -4.43
C SER A 79 -6.92 3.80 -5.76
N GLU A 80 -6.94 2.88 -6.70
CA GLU A 80 -6.47 3.14 -8.04
C GLU A 80 -7.12 2.15 -8.99
N THR A 81 -7.26 2.53 -10.23
CA THR A 81 -7.84 1.67 -11.25
C THR A 81 -6.92 1.61 -12.46
N GLY A 82 -7.08 0.57 -13.25
CA GLY A 82 -6.29 0.43 -14.45
C GLY A 82 -6.52 -0.92 -15.11
N TYR A 83 -5.92 -1.09 -16.26
CA TYR A 83 -6.06 -2.32 -17.03
C TYR A 83 -4.92 -3.29 -16.80
N ASN A 84 -3.85 -2.85 -16.17
CA ASN A 84 -2.72 -3.71 -15.82
C ASN A 84 -2.56 -3.69 -14.31
N LEU A 85 -2.85 -4.83 -13.68
CA LEU A 85 -2.88 -4.88 -12.23
C LEU A 85 -1.54 -4.54 -11.59
N ALA A 86 -0.45 -5.02 -12.16
CA ALA A 86 0.87 -4.71 -11.62
C ALA A 86 1.14 -3.21 -11.66
N LYS A 87 0.72 -2.55 -12.73
CA LYS A 87 0.91 -1.11 -12.84
C LYS A 87 0.02 -0.34 -11.89
N VAL A 88 -1.14 -0.90 -11.55
CA VAL A 88 -2.00 -0.28 -10.55
C VAL A 88 -1.27 -0.20 -9.21
N PHE A 89 -0.60 -1.29 -8.83
CA PHE A 89 0.19 -1.29 -7.61
C PHE A 89 1.37 -0.33 -7.70
N ASP A 90 2.00 -0.25 -8.87
CA ASP A 90 3.08 0.71 -9.07
C ASP A 90 2.61 2.15 -8.89
N SER A 91 1.37 2.43 -9.28
CA SER A 91 0.80 3.76 -9.11
C SER A 91 0.43 4.05 -7.66
N LEU A 92 0.02 3.02 -6.92
CA LEU A 92 -0.33 3.18 -5.52
C LEU A 92 0.88 3.43 -4.63
N ALA A 93 2.00 2.81 -4.97
CA ALA A 93 3.19 2.86 -4.11
C ALA A 93 3.63 4.27 -3.76
N PRO A 94 3.80 5.20 -4.72
CA PRO A 94 4.24 6.54 -4.36
C PRO A 94 3.20 7.31 -3.54
N LYS A 95 1.92 7.05 -3.77
CA LYS A 95 0.88 7.70 -2.98
C LYS A 95 0.95 7.28 -1.52
N MET A 96 1.12 5.98 -1.29
CA MET A 96 1.19 5.44 0.06
C MET A 96 2.46 5.92 0.77
N LYS A 97 3.58 5.91 0.05
CA LYS A 97 4.84 6.36 0.64
C LYS A 97 4.80 7.84 0.99
N ARG A 98 4.17 8.64 0.14
CA ARG A 98 4.07 10.07 0.39
C ARG A 98 3.25 10.36 1.65
N LEU A 99 2.13 9.70 1.79
CA LEU A 99 1.29 9.93 2.96
C LEU A 99 1.98 9.46 4.24
N LEU A 100 2.54 8.26 4.23
CA LEU A 100 3.18 7.72 5.42
C LEU A 100 4.43 8.51 5.80
N SER A 101 5.16 9.00 4.80
CA SER A 101 6.30 9.86 5.04
C SER A 101 5.88 11.16 5.71
N SER A 102 4.76 11.71 5.27
CA SER A 102 4.21 12.92 5.88
C SER A 102 3.83 12.69 7.33
N LYS A 103 3.23 11.53 7.63
CA LYS A 103 2.87 11.20 9.01
C LYS A 103 4.10 11.02 9.88
N GLN A 104 5.12 10.40 9.33
CA GLN A 104 6.36 10.20 10.07
C GLN A 104 7.03 11.54 10.37
N SER A 105 7.03 12.44 9.40
CA SER A 105 7.57 13.77 9.60
C SER A 105 6.84 14.52 10.70
N ARG A 106 5.53 14.37 10.76
CA ARG A 106 4.76 15.01 11.80
C ARG A 106 5.13 14.51 13.18
N VAL A 107 5.37 13.21 13.27
CA VAL A 107 5.75 12.62 14.55
C VAL A 107 7.10 13.16 15.01
N THR A 108 8.05 13.22 14.08
CA THR A 108 9.37 13.72 14.41
C THR A 108 9.40 15.23 14.58
N ALA A 109 8.49 15.91 13.90
CA ALA A 109 8.47 17.37 13.90
C ALA A 109 8.02 17.97 15.23
N THR A 110 7.68 17.16 16.17
CA THR A 110 7.33 17.68 17.49
C THR A 110 8.49 18.39 18.15
N HIS A 111 9.67 18.25 17.60
CA HIS A 111 10.74 19.06 18.08
C HIS A 111 10.75 20.42 17.47
N GLY A 112 9.91 20.76 16.77
CA GLY A 112 9.94 22.04 16.26
C GLY A 112 10.50 22.25 14.89
N GLU A 113 10.43 22.30 14.78
CA GLU A 113 10.74 22.80 13.87
C GLU A 113 10.38 23.16 13.08
N THR A 114 10.22 23.25 13.06
CA THR A 114 10.02 23.52 12.28
C THR A 114 10.10 23.91 11.48
N LEU A 115 10.30 24.17 11.45
CA LEU A 115 10.38 24.53 10.64
C LEU A 115 10.24 24.74 9.71
N ARG A 116 10.27 24.88 9.59
CA ARG A 116 10.11 25.10 8.71
C ARG A 116 9.68 25.29 8.01
N LYS A 117 9.66 25.41 8.03
CA LYS A 117 9.19 25.48 7.33
C LYS A 117 8.81 25.53 6.67
N MET A 118 8.90 25.76 6.62
CA MET A 118 8.51 25.79 5.94
C MET A 118 8.14 25.86 5.29
N PRO A 119 8.16 26.28 5.08
CA PRO A 119 7.83 26.35 4.33
C PRO A 119 7.45 26.22 3.74
N GLU A 120 7.42 26.52 3.51
CA GLU A 120 7.09 26.40 2.88
C GLU A 120 6.85 26.26 2.45
#